data_89c91cd3eabefcef880e946df9e7bdb9
#
_entry.id   89c91cd3eabefcef880e946df9e7bdb9
#
_cell.length_a   1.000
_cell.length_b   1.000
_cell.length_c   1.000
_cell.angle_alpha   90.00
_cell.angle_beta   90.00
_cell.angle_gamma   90.00
#
_symmetry.space_group_name_H-M   'P 1'
#
loop_
_entity.id
_entity.type
_entity.pdbx_description
1 polymer ?
#
loop_
_entity_poly.entity_id
_entity_poly.type
_entity_poly.pdbx_seq_one_letter_code
_entity_poly.pdbx_strand_id
1 'polypeptide(L)'
;MWYKRTYWLLRLEEAWRSRSVVWLAGVRRAGKTVLCQSLPDVEYFDCELPRVRRQLQDPEAFLTSLRGRRVVLDEVHRLPDPSAVLKIAADHYPQVRLVATGSSTLGASAKFRDTLAGRREVVWLTPLMSQDLVDFGLEDLIRRLRHGGLPPFFLSAAIAERDYQDWMDAYWAKDLQELFRLER
;
A
#
# COMPACT_ATOMS: atom_id res chain seq x y z
N MET A 1 -17.41 4.11 -10.57
CA MET A 1 -17.34 5.20 -9.58
C MET A 1 -16.22 4.85 -8.61
N TRP A 2 -15.24 5.75 -8.42
CA TRP A 2 -14.12 5.49 -7.50
C TRP A 2 -14.49 6.10 -6.16
N TYR A 3 -14.62 5.27 -5.13
CA TYR A 3 -14.86 5.74 -3.77
C TYR A 3 -13.54 6.24 -3.17
N LYS A 4 -13.52 7.49 -2.73
CA LYS A 4 -12.38 8.04 -1.99
C LYS A 4 -12.48 7.60 -0.53
N ARG A 5 -11.38 7.27 0.08
CA ARG A 5 -11.28 6.99 1.52
C ARG A 5 -10.62 8.20 2.19
N THR A 6 -11.42 9.25 2.39
CA THR A 6 -10.96 10.59 2.81
C THR A 6 -10.13 10.56 4.08
N TYR A 7 -10.54 9.79 5.08
CA TYR A 7 -9.77 9.61 6.31
C TYR A 7 -8.34 9.13 6.03
N TRP A 8 -8.16 8.15 5.17
CA TRP A 8 -6.84 7.58 4.85
C TRP A 8 -5.99 8.49 3.98
N LEU A 9 -6.59 9.27 3.10
CA LEU A 9 -5.88 10.30 2.34
C LEU A 9 -5.29 11.35 3.29
N LEU A 10 -6.06 11.80 4.28
CA LEU A 10 -5.58 12.72 5.32
C LEU A 10 -4.46 12.08 6.16
N ARG A 11 -4.56 10.79 6.52
CA ARG A 11 -3.50 10.07 7.23
C ARG A 11 -2.19 9.98 6.43
N LEU A 12 -2.27 9.80 5.11
CA LEU A 12 -1.07 9.84 4.25
C LEU A 12 -0.44 11.22 4.19
N GLU A 13 -1.27 12.28 4.08
CA GLU A 13 -0.79 13.67 4.12
C GLU A 13 -0.10 14.00 5.47
N GLU A 14 -0.66 13.54 6.58
CA GLU A 14 -0.08 13.71 7.90
C GLU A 14 1.26 12.94 8.03
N ALA A 15 1.32 11.70 7.55
CA ALA A 15 2.53 10.89 7.54
C ALA A 15 3.66 11.57 6.76
N TRP A 16 3.37 12.22 5.64
CA TRP A 16 4.34 12.98 4.84
C TRP A 16 4.86 14.26 5.52
N ARG A 17 4.21 14.74 6.59
CA ARG A 17 4.77 15.83 7.43
C ARG A 17 5.88 15.31 8.33
N SER A 18 5.83 14.03 8.70
CA SER A 18 6.82 13.39 9.57
C SER A 18 8.01 12.85 8.77
N ARG A 19 7.76 12.17 7.66
CA ARG A 19 8.78 11.51 6.82
C ARG A 19 8.44 11.63 5.34
N SER A 20 9.47 11.76 4.49
CA SER A 20 9.29 11.79 3.03
C SER A 20 8.86 10.43 2.46
N VAL A 21 9.20 9.33 3.12
CA VAL A 21 8.82 7.97 2.73
C VAL A 21 7.74 7.43 3.65
N VAL A 22 6.61 7.03 3.08
CA VAL A 22 5.50 6.40 3.78
C VAL A 22 5.35 4.96 3.28
N TRP A 23 5.38 4.01 4.22
CA TRP A 23 5.03 2.62 3.96
C TRP A 23 3.55 2.39 4.20
N LEU A 24 2.78 2.17 3.13
CA LEU A 24 1.36 1.84 3.21
C LEU A 24 1.19 0.32 3.34
N ALA A 25 1.07 -0.14 4.57
CA ALA A 25 0.79 -1.52 4.92
C ALA A 25 -0.72 -1.81 4.90
N GLY A 26 -1.08 -3.07 4.92
CA GLY A 26 -2.48 -3.51 5.02
C GLY A 26 -2.70 -4.84 4.31
N VAL A 27 -3.76 -5.53 4.72
CA VAL A 27 -4.10 -6.85 4.18
C VAL A 27 -4.41 -6.81 2.68
N ARG A 28 -4.31 -7.96 2.05
CA ARG A 28 -4.72 -8.13 0.64
C ARG A 28 -6.18 -7.71 0.44
N ARG A 29 -6.46 -7.00 -0.66
CA ARG A 29 -7.77 -6.44 -1.00
C ARG A 29 -8.31 -5.36 -0.05
N ALA A 30 -7.50 -4.81 0.85
CA ALA A 30 -7.89 -3.63 1.65
C ALA A 30 -8.05 -2.35 0.83
N GLY A 31 -7.58 -2.33 -0.43
CA GLY A 31 -7.71 -1.19 -1.33
C GLY A 31 -6.49 -0.26 -1.37
N LYS A 32 -5.27 -0.76 -1.08
CA LYS A 32 -4.02 0.04 -1.11
C LYS A 32 -3.81 0.72 -2.47
N THR A 33 -3.85 -0.05 -3.56
CA THR A 33 -3.71 0.47 -4.93
C THR A 33 -4.74 1.56 -5.25
N VAL A 34 -6.02 1.31 -4.93
CA VAL A 34 -7.11 2.28 -5.17
C VAL A 34 -6.89 3.57 -4.36
N LEU A 35 -6.47 3.44 -3.09
CA LEU A 35 -6.16 4.60 -2.25
C LEU A 35 -5.00 5.40 -2.84
N CYS A 36 -3.93 4.74 -3.26
CA CYS A 36 -2.78 5.37 -3.89
C CYS A 36 -3.15 6.11 -5.17
N GLN A 37 -3.98 5.51 -6.03
CA GLN A 37 -4.46 6.13 -7.26
C GLN A 37 -5.45 7.29 -7.04
N SER A 38 -6.04 7.40 -5.85
CA SER A 38 -6.92 8.51 -5.48
C SER A 38 -6.20 9.71 -4.86
N LEU A 39 -4.89 9.61 -4.63
CA LEU A 39 -4.08 10.74 -4.19
C LEU A 39 -4.03 11.82 -5.27
N PRO A 40 -4.22 13.11 -4.94
CA PRO A 40 -4.10 14.19 -5.90
C PRO A 40 -2.63 14.43 -6.30
N ASP A 41 -2.43 14.82 -7.55
CA ASP A 41 -1.13 15.24 -8.10
C ASP A 41 0.01 14.24 -7.83
N VAL A 42 -0.26 12.95 -8.04
CA VAL A 42 0.68 11.86 -7.79
C VAL A 42 1.18 11.24 -9.09
N GLU A 43 2.49 11.00 -9.16
CA GLU A 43 3.12 10.15 -10.18
C GLU A 43 3.03 8.69 -9.73
N TYR A 44 2.25 7.87 -10.41
CA TYR A 44 1.99 6.49 -10.03
C TYR A 44 2.81 5.50 -10.86
N PHE A 45 3.58 4.65 -10.18
CA PHE A 45 4.44 3.62 -10.76
C PHE A 45 4.10 2.26 -10.19
N ASP A 46 3.61 1.37 -11.06
CA ASP A 46 3.35 -0.04 -10.74
C ASP A 46 4.64 -0.85 -10.97
N CYS A 47 5.24 -1.33 -9.90
CA CYS A 47 6.48 -2.11 -9.94
C CYS A 47 6.28 -3.53 -10.49
N GLU A 48 5.04 -3.99 -10.71
CA GLU A 48 4.80 -5.22 -11.46
C GLU A 48 5.18 -5.07 -12.94
N LEU A 49 5.14 -3.84 -13.48
CA LEU A 49 5.46 -3.56 -14.88
C LEU A 49 6.97 -3.58 -15.14
N PRO A 50 7.45 -4.36 -16.14
CA PRO A 50 8.87 -4.44 -16.46
C PRO A 50 9.51 -3.08 -16.81
N ARG A 51 8.75 -2.18 -17.42
CA ARG A 51 9.23 -0.81 -17.77
C ARG A 51 9.60 -0.02 -16.51
N VAL A 52 8.76 -0.10 -15.45
CA VAL A 52 8.99 0.59 -14.18
C VAL A 52 10.20 -0.01 -13.47
N ARG A 53 10.33 -1.34 -13.45
CA ARG A 53 11.52 -1.99 -12.87
C ARG A 53 12.79 -1.61 -13.57
N ARG A 54 12.77 -1.42 -14.91
CA ARG A 54 13.96 -0.92 -15.65
C ARG A 54 14.34 0.52 -15.27
N GLN A 55 13.34 1.41 -15.09
CA GLN A 55 13.61 2.78 -14.64
C GLN A 55 14.23 2.81 -13.23
N LEU A 56 13.83 1.90 -12.36
CA LEU A 56 14.33 1.78 -10.98
C LEU A 56 15.65 0.99 -10.87
N GLN A 57 16.27 0.55 -11.98
CA GLN A 57 17.64 0.03 -11.98
C GLN A 57 18.66 1.12 -11.65
N ASP A 58 18.36 2.38 -11.98
CA ASP A 58 19.08 3.55 -11.51
C ASP A 58 18.16 4.41 -10.63
N PRO A 59 18.09 4.13 -9.31
CA PRO A 59 17.22 4.85 -8.41
C PRO A 59 17.56 6.34 -8.30
N GLU A 60 18.82 6.73 -8.47
CA GLU A 60 19.25 8.13 -8.36
C GLU A 60 18.75 8.95 -9.54
N ALA A 61 18.93 8.46 -10.77
CA ALA A 61 18.40 9.10 -11.97
C ALA A 61 16.88 9.20 -11.91
N PHE A 62 16.19 8.11 -11.49
CA PHE A 62 14.75 8.06 -11.33
C PHE A 62 14.26 9.11 -10.33
N LEU A 63 14.80 9.13 -9.12
CA LEU A 63 14.39 10.04 -8.05
C LEU A 63 14.76 11.51 -8.37
N THR A 64 15.85 11.74 -9.07
CA THR A 64 16.26 13.08 -9.53
C THR A 64 15.20 13.68 -10.46
N SER A 65 14.62 12.88 -11.36
CA SER A 65 13.57 13.33 -12.29
C SER A 65 12.24 13.68 -11.60
N LEU A 66 12.05 13.21 -10.35
CA LEU A 66 10.82 13.34 -9.58
C LEU A 66 10.93 14.32 -8.39
N ARG A 67 11.98 15.15 -8.36
CA ARG A 67 12.17 16.14 -7.29
C ARG A 67 10.95 17.07 -7.13
N GLY A 68 10.50 17.22 -5.88
CA GLY A 68 9.33 18.04 -5.54
C GLY A 68 7.98 17.39 -5.89
N ARG A 69 7.99 16.17 -6.43
CA ARG A 69 6.77 15.44 -6.78
C ARG A 69 6.28 14.55 -5.65
N ARG A 70 5.00 14.18 -5.75
CA ARG A 70 4.38 13.11 -4.99
C ARG A 70 4.44 11.85 -5.82
N VAL A 71 4.93 10.77 -5.25
CA VAL A 71 5.23 9.53 -5.97
C VAL A 71 4.60 8.34 -5.26
N VAL A 72 4.01 7.46 -6.01
CA VAL A 72 3.60 6.12 -5.55
C VAL A 72 4.44 5.07 -6.24
N LEU A 73 5.07 4.22 -5.45
CA LEU A 73 5.65 2.96 -5.90
C LEU A 73 4.78 1.82 -5.38
N ASP A 74 3.92 1.30 -6.23
CA ASP A 74 3.02 0.19 -5.87
C ASP A 74 3.73 -1.16 -6.10
N GLU A 75 3.53 -2.11 -5.19
CA GLU A 75 4.09 -3.46 -5.21
C GLU A 75 5.64 -3.50 -5.29
N VAL A 76 6.32 -2.67 -4.47
CA VAL A 76 7.79 -2.56 -4.50
C VAL A 76 8.53 -3.88 -4.22
N HIS A 77 7.85 -4.89 -3.64
CA HIS A 77 8.43 -6.21 -3.44
C HIS A 77 8.84 -6.91 -4.76
N ARG A 78 8.39 -6.38 -5.91
CA ARG A 78 8.81 -6.80 -7.25
C ARG A 78 10.17 -6.27 -7.67
N LEU A 79 10.73 -5.31 -6.94
CA LEU A 79 12.08 -4.80 -7.18
C LEU A 79 13.14 -5.77 -6.62
N PRO A 80 14.33 -5.80 -7.19
CA PRO A 80 15.44 -6.63 -6.68
C PRO A 80 15.86 -6.26 -5.24
N ASP A 81 15.97 -4.97 -4.93
CA ASP A 81 16.22 -4.46 -3.57
C ASP A 81 15.35 -3.25 -3.26
N PRO A 82 14.11 -3.47 -2.80
CA PRO A 82 13.19 -2.40 -2.45
C PRO A 82 13.71 -1.56 -1.26
N SER A 83 14.45 -2.18 -0.34
CA SER A 83 14.99 -1.49 0.84
C SER A 83 16.01 -0.44 0.44
N ALA A 84 16.90 -0.75 -0.51
CA ALA A 84 17.91 0.19 -1.01
C ALA A 84 17.25 1.37 -1.71
N VAL A 85 16.27 1.14 -2.59
CA VAL A 85 15.54 2.22 -3.29
C VAL A 85 14.88 3.18 -2.30
N LEU A 86 14.15 2.65 -1.31
CA LEU A 86 13.45 3.47 -0.33
C LEU A 86 14.41 4.19 0.63
N LYS A 87 15.56 3.57 0.96
CA LYS A 87 16.62 4.21 1.75
C LYS A 87 17.23 5.39 0.98
N ILE A 88 17.58 5.21 -0.29
CA ILE A 88 18.10 6.29 -1.14
C ILE A 88 17.09 7.44 -1.21
N ALA A 89 15.81 7.13 -1.40
CA ALA A 89 14.75 8.15 -1.43
C ALA A 89 14.70 8.94 -0.12
N ALA A 90 14.73 8.26 1.04
CA ALA A 90 14.66 8.90 2.35
C ALA A 90 15.89 9.74 2.68
N ASP A 91 17.10 9.22 2.41
CA ASP A 91 18.36 9.83 2.83
C ASP A 91 18.81 10.95 1.87
N HIS A 92 18.57 10.83 0.56
CA HIS A 92 19.12 11.72 -0.46
C HIS A 92 18.08 12.54 -1.24
N TYR A 93 16.82 12.12 -1.20
CA TYR A 93 15.73 12.78 -1.95
C TYR A 93 14.52 13.14 -1.06
N PRO A 94 14.71 13.79 0.11
CA PRO A 94 13.62 14.09 1.04
C PRO A 94 12.55 15.01 0.45
N GLN A 95 12.84 15.70 -0.66
CA GLN A 95 11.90 16.52 -1.41
C GLN A 95 10.92 15.69 -2.27
N VAL A 96 11.19 14.39 -2.47
CA VAL A 96 10.25 13.46 -3.10
C VAL A 96 9.36 12.87 -2.02
N ARG A 97 8.05 13.16 -2.07
CA ARG A 97 7.06 12.57 -1.16
C ARG A 97 6.61 11.24 -1.69
N LEU A 98 7.09 10.15 -1.10
CA LEU A 98 6.92 8.80 -1.63
C LEU A 98 5.98 7.98 -0.74
N VAL A 99 4.98 7.35 -1.35
CA VAL A 99 4.22 6.23 -0.77
C VAL A 99 4.68 4.96 -1.44
N ALA A 100 5.08 3.98 -0.65
CA ALA A 100 5.41 2.64 -1.14
C ALA A 100 4.43 1.62 -0.59
N THR A 101 3.98 0.70 -1.44
CA THR A 101 3.20 -0.48 -1.04
C THR A 101 3.93 -1.77 -1.38
N GLY A 102 3.51 -2.85 -0.79
CA GLY A 102 4.05 -4.18 -1.11
C GLY A 102 3.39 -5.28 -0.30
N SER A 103 3.96 -6.48 -0.36
CA SER A 103 3.48 -7.61 0.41
C SER A 103 3.66 -7.40 1.92
N SER A 104 2.80 -8.01 2.71
CA SER A 104 2.92 -8.03 4.18
C SER A 104 4.25 -8.64 4.64
N THR A 105 4.73 -9.63 3.92
CA THR A 105 6.01 -10.31 4.16
C THR A 105 7.22 -9.40 4.00
N LEU A 106 7.24 -8.54 2.96
CA LEU A 106 8.30 -7.55 2.83
C LEU A 106 8.31 -6.60 4.04
N GLY A 107 7.14 -6.09 4.44
CA GLY A 107 7.02 -5.20 5.61
C GLY A 107 7.46 -5.84 6.93
N ALA A 108 7.29 -7.16 7.07
CA ALA A 108 7.70 -7.95 8.23
C ALA A 108 9.18 -8.35 8.21
N SER A 109 9.83 -8.33 7.04
CA SER A 109 11.25 -8.70 6.89
C SER A 109 12.14 -7.86 7.80
N ALA A 110 13.04 -8.50 8.56
CA ALA A 110 14.00 -7.83 9.43
C ALA A 110 14.87 -6.84 8.63
N LYS A 111 15.43 -7.30 7.49
CA LYS A 111 16.24 -6.44 6.60
C LYS A 111 15.49 -5.16 6.22
N PHE A 112 14.20 -5.26 5.85
CA PHE A 112 13.40 -4.11 5.44
C PHE A 112 13.13 -3.16 6.62
N ARG A 113 12.83 -3.71 7.79
CA ARG A 113 12.59 -2.92 9.01
C ARG A 113 13.85 -2.19 9.45
N ASP A 114 14.98 -2.89 9.52
CA ASP A 114 16.25 -2.35 10.00
C ASP A 114 16.80 -1.28 9.04
N THR A 115 16.75 -1.53 7.73
CA THR A 115 17.23 -0.57 6.71
C THR A 115 16.43 0.73 6.74
N LEU A 116 15.12 0.64 7.02
CA LEU A 116 14.20 1.79 7.00
C LEU A 116 13.83 2.30 8.40
N ALA A 117 14.52 1.85 9.44
CA ALA A 117 14.33 2.35 10.80
C ALA A 117 14.60 3.86 10.84
N GLY A 118 13.65 4.64 11.37
CA GLY A 118 13.73 6.10 11.45
C GLY A 118 13.60 6.85 10.11
N ARG A 119 13.48 6.15 8.96
CA ARG A 119 13.42 6.73 7.61
C ARG A 119 12.03 6.77 7.00
N ARG A 120 11.12 5.96 7.52
CA ARG A 120 9.75 5.85 7.01
C ARG A 120 8.72 6.11 8.10
N GLU A 121 7.55 6.57 7.70
CA GLU A 121 6.31 6.49 8.47
C GLU A 121 5.51 5.28 8.01
N VAL A 122 4.79 4.61 8.91
CA VAL A 122 3.97 3.45 8.56
C VAL A 122 2.50 3.82 8.72
N VAL A 123 1.75 3.73 7.62
CA VAL A 123 0.29 3.84 7.62
C VAL A 123 -0.30 2.46 7.40
N TRP A 124 -1.09 2.01 8.34
CA TRP A 124 -1.67 0.67 8.34
C TRP A 124 -3.12 0.72 7.86
N LEU A 125 -3.33 0.51 6.55
CA LEU A 125 -4.66 0.53 5.94
C LEU A 125 -5.47 -0.68 6.39
N THR A 126 -6.54 -0.43 7.13
CA THR A 126 -7.48 -1.46 7.57
C THR A 126 -8.54 -1.74 6.50
N PRO A 127 -9.28 -2.85 6.60
CA PRO A 127 -10.59 -2.97 5.96
C PRO A 127 -11.47 -1.75 6.30
N LEU A 128 -12.58 -1.57 5.59
CA LEU A 128 -13.47 -0.41 5.75
C LEU A 128 -13.87 -0.21 7.22
N MET A 129 -13.66 0.98 7.72
CA MET A 129 -14.12 1.46 9.04
C MET A 129 -15.40 2.27 8.90
N SER A 130 -16.02 2.65 10.01
CA SER A 130 -17.23 3.49 10.00
C SER A 130 -17.03 4.82 9.25
N GLN A 131 -15.85 5.45 9.41
CA GLN A 131 -15.53 6.68 8.68
C GLN A 131 -15.50 6.49 7.16
N ASP A 132 -15.06 5.33 6.68
CA ASP A 132 -15.06 5.02 5.25
C ASP A 132 -16.47 4.86 4.71
N LEU A 133 -17.42 4.33 5.51
CA LEU A 133 -18.79 4.10 5.07
C LEU A 133 -19.50 5.39 4.69
N VAL A 134 -19.19 6.50 5.34
CA VAL A 134 -19.67 7.84 4.98
C VAL A 134 -19.26 8.20 3.56
N ASP A 135 -17.97 8.02 3.23
CA ASP A 135 -17.45 8.29 1.88
C ASP A 135 -18.10 7.42 0.79
N PHE A 136 -18.59 6.23 1.19
CA PHE A 136 -19.25 5.29 0.29
C PHE A 136 -20.76 5.51 0.20
N GLY A 137 -21.36 6.36 1.07
CA GLY A 137 -22.79 6.54 1.17
C GLY A 137 -23.54 5.26 1.57
N LEU A 138 -22.89 4.38 2.31
CA LEU A 138 -23.37 3.04 2.65
C LEU A 138 -23.24 2.78 4.16
N GLU A 139 -23.82 3.64 4.99
CA GLU A 139 -23.82 3.52 6.47
C GLU A 139 -24.75 2.40 6.98
N ASP A 140 -24.73 1.25 6.32
CA ASP A 140 -25.56 0.10 6.66
C ASP A 140 -24.77 -0.92 7.49
N LEU A 141 -25.04 -0.96 8.80
CA LEU A 141 -24.41 -1.90 9.72
C LEU A 141 -24.73 -3.36 9.36
N ILE A 142 -25.95 -3.66 8.93
CA ILE A 142 -26.36 -5.03 8.56
C ILE A 142 -25.56 -5.49 7.36
N ARG A 143 -25.40 -4.62 6.36
CA ARG A 143 -24.53 -4.89 5.21
C ARG A 143 -23.09 -5.13 5.67
N ARG A 144 -22.57 -4.31 6.57
CA ARG A 144 -21.21 -4.44 7.11
C ARG A 144 -20.98 -5.77 7.82
N LEU A 145 -21.96 -6.24 8.58
CA LEU A 145 -21.91 -7.53 9.26
C LEU A 145 -21.99 -8.72 8.29
N ARG A 146 -22.81 -8.60 7.25
CA ARG A 146 -22.98 -9.66 6.24
C ARG A 146 -21.79 -9.76 5.26
N HIS A 147 -21.30 -8.64 4.77
CA HIS A 147 -20.31 -8.58 3.69
C HIS A 147 -18.86 -8.42 4.20
N GLY A 148 -18.67 -8.20 5.49
CA GLY A 148 -17.34 -7.89 6.03
C GLY A 148 -16.86 -6.49 5.64
N GLY A 149 -15.56 -6.22 5.85
CA GLY A 149 -14.98 -4.89 5.61
C GLY A 149 -14.01 -4.79 4.46
N LEU A 150 -13.77 -5.85 3.73
CA LEU A 150 -12.93 -5.75 2.53
C LEU A 150 -13.73 -5.10 1.39
N PRO A 151 -13.22 -4.00 0.79
CA PRO A 151 -13.96 -3.23 -0.20
C PRO A 151 -14.61 -4.05 -1.32
N PRO A 152 -13.93 -5.05 -1.94
CA PRO A 152 -14.54 -5.84 -3.00
C PRO A 152 -15.78 -6.62 -2.53
N PHE A 153 -15.77 -7.15 -1.31
CA PHE A 153 -16.91 -7.89 -0.76
C PHE A 153 -18.00 -6.95 -0.27
N PHE A 154 -17.62 -5.86 0.41
CA PHE A 154 -18.57 -4.87 0.92
C PHE A 154 -19.38 -4.21 -0.20
N LEU A 155 -18.76 -3.91 -1.35
CA LEU A 155 -19.39 -3.26 -2.49
C LEU A 155 -20.15 -4.21 -3.38
N SER A 156 -19.94 -5.53 -3.27
CA SER A 156 -20.65 -6.52 -4.08
C SER A 156 -22.15 -6.55 -3.73
N ALA A 157 -22.99 -6.73 -4.72
CA ALA A 157 -24.43 -6.94 -4.50
C ALA A 157 -24.71 -8.23 -3.73
N ALA A 158 -23.92 -9.28 -4.01
CA ALA A 158 -23.94 -10.55 -3.28
C ALA A 158 -22.50 -11.08 -3.20
N ILE A 159 -22.17 -11.74 -2.10
CA ILE A 159 -20.87 -12.41 -1.95
C ILE A 159 -21.06 -13.86 -2.43
N ALA A 160 -20.37 -14.21 -3.49
CA ALA A 160 -20.25 -15.62 -3.85
C ALA A 160 -19.30 -16.29 -2.83
N GLU A 161 -19.73 -17.37 -2.23
CA GLU A 161 -18.94 -18.16 -1.28
C GLU A 161 -17.57 -18.53 -1.86
N ARG A 162 -17.53 -18.86 -3.15
CA ARG A 162 -16.30 -19.13 -3.88
C ARG A 162 -15.30 -17.98 -3.87
N ASP A 163 -15.74 -16.72 -4.06
CA ASP A 163 -14.85 -15.56 -4.07
C ASP A 163 -14.19 -15.33 -2.72
N TYR A 164 -14.93 -15.63 -1.65
CA TYR A 164 -14.41 -15.56 -0.29
C TYR A 164 -13.42 -16.70 -0.03
N GLN A 165 -13.74 -17.92 -0.46
CA GLN A 165 -12.84 -19.07 -0.35
C GLN A 165 -11.53 -18.81 -1.10
N ASP A 166 -11.60 -18.36 -2.35
CA ASP A 166 -10.42 -18.01 -3.17
C ASP A 166 -9.55 -16.92 -2.49
N TRP A 167 -10.18 -15.97 -1.79
CA TRP A 167 -9.43 -14.98 -1.03
C TRP A 167 -8.75 -15.59 0.19
N MET A 168 -9.45 -16.43 0.96
CA MET A 168 -8.92 -17.13 2.11
C MET A 168 -7.72 -18.00 1.73
N ASP A 169 -7.85 -18.78 0.65
CA ASP A 169 -6.81 -19.67 0.16
C ASP A 169 -5.57 -18.87 -0.29
N ALA A 170 -5.78 -17.76 -0.99
CA ALA A 170 -4.68 -16.90 -1.41
C ALA A 170 -3.99 -16.21 -0.21
N TYR A 171 -4.75 -15.78 0.79
CA TYR A 171 -4.21 -15.20 2.01
C TYR A 171 -3.41 -16.21 2.82
N TRP A 172 -3.95 -17.42 2.98
CA TRP A 172 -3.29 -18.53 3.67
C TRP A 172 -2.00 -18.96 2.95
N ALA A 173 -2.10 -19.22 1.64
CA ALA A 173 -0.98 -19.75 0.86
C ALA A 173 0.18 -18.75 0.66
N LYS A 174 -0.10 -17.45 0.60
CA LYS A 174 0.93 -16.42 0.35
C LYS A 174 1.29 -15.65 1.61
N ASP A 175 0.31 -14.98 2.22
CA ASP A 175 0.62 -14.02 3.29
C ASP A 175 1.03 -14.74 4.59
N LEU A 176 0.31 -15.78 5.01
CA LEU A 176 0.62 -16.49 6.25
C LEU A 176 1.85 -17.40 6.11
N GLN A 177 1.91 -18.21 5.06
CA GLN A 177 3.03 -19.14 4.90
C GLN A 177 4.37 -18.41 4.72
N GLU A 178 4.39 -17.28 4.00
CA GLU A 178 5.61 -16.49 3.86
C GLU A 178 6.02 -15.85 5.19
N LEU A 179 5.08 -15.34 5.99
CA LEU A 179 5.37 -14.80 7.32
C LEU A 179 6.04 -15.84 8.23
N PHE A 180 5.52 -17.06 8.26
CA PHE A 180 6.08 -18.15 9.08
C PHE A 180 7.41 -18.68 8.55
N ARG A 181 7.72 -18.53 7.27
CA ARG A 181 9.04 -18.92 6.71
C ARG A 181 10.14 -17.92 7.02
N LEU A 182 9.81 -16.66 7.24
CA LEU A 182 10.78 -15.60 7.58
C LEU A 182 11.22 -15.66 9.05
N GLU A 183 10.51 -16.39 9.88
CA GLU A 183 10.83 -16.57 11.31
C GLU A 183 11.69 -17.81 11.62
N ARG A 184 12.10 -18.56 10.59
CA ARG A 184 13.05 -19.67 10.70
C ARG A 184 14.40 -19.28 10.12
#